data_aa98f9516ef10ec69182f59975c54bc2
#
_entry.id   aa98f9516ef10ec69182f59975c54bc2
#
_cell.length_a   1.000
_cell.length_b   1.000
_cell.length_c   1.000
_cell.angle_alpha   90.00
_cell.angle_beta   90.00
_cell.angle_gamma   90.00
#
_symmetry.space_group_name_H-M   'P 1'
#
loop_
_entity.id
_entity.type
_entity.pdbx_description
1 polymer ?
#
loop_
_entity_poly.entity_id
_entity_poly.type
_entity_poly.pdbx_seq_one_letter_code
_entity_poly.pdbx_strand_id
1 'polypeptide(L)'
;MKTKIAYVLVSSHRDLFWEQCLISVMSLRHHMPDAHTVLVCDTETKESLKAGIRNELSNYFSEIISISFDEKTGNTKRSRILKVTLREIITGDFLYIDCDTLITQQ
;
A
#
# COMPACT_ATOMS: atom_id res chain seq x y z
N MET A 1 12.12 16.02 10.22
CA MET A 1 12.20 14.79 9.42
C MET A 1 10.82 14.13 9.37
N LYS A 2 10.33 13.84 8.17
CA LYS A 2 9.00 13.25 8.00
C LYS A 2 9.06 11.75 8.18
N THR A 3 8.17 11.22 9.01
CA THR A 3 8.00 9.77 9.14
C THR A 3 7.30 9.24 7.90
N LYS A 4 7.81 8.16 7.35
CA LYS A 4 7.15 7.46 6.26
C LYS A 4 6.00 6.63 6.79
N ILE A 5 4.89 6.63 6.08
CA ILE A 5 3.74 5.80 6.39
C ILE A 5 3.65 4.72 5.31
N ALA A 6 3.71 3.47 5.72
CA ALA A 6 3.79 2.34 4.78
C ALA A 6 2.50 1.54 4.77
N TYR A 7 2.04 1.23 3.57
CA TYR A 7 0.93 0.31 3.32
C TYR A 7 1.44 -0.87 2.49
N VAL A 8 0.86 -2.04 2.72
CA VAL A 8 1.09 -3.22 1.89
C VAL A 8 -0.21 -3.59 1.21
N LEU A 9 -0.19 -3.74 -0.11
CA LEU A 9 -1.36 -4.12 -0.89
C LEU A 9 -1.02 -5.26 -1.85
N VAL A 10 -1.76 -6.36 -1.72
CA VAL A 10 -1.78 -7.44 -2.72
C VAL A 10 -3.25 -7.63 -3.06
N SER A 11 -3.64 -7.23 -4.26
CA SER A 11 -5.04 -7.13 -4.65
C SER A 11 -5.28 -7.76 -6.01
N SER A 12 -6.46 -8.33 -6.19
CA SER A 12 -6.91 -8.87 -7.46
C SER A 12 -8.21 -8.18 -7.86
N HIS A 13 -8.73 -8.53 -9.05
CA HIS A 13 -10.01 -8.00 -9.51
C HIS A 13 -11.21 -8.49 -8.70
N ARG A 14 -11.01 -9.49 -7.87
CA ARG A 14 -12.09 -10.17 -7.16
C ARG A 14 -12.23 -9.78 -5.69
N ASP A 15 -11.31 -8.97 -5.16
CA ASP A 15 -11.35 -8.56 -3.76
C ASP A 15 -11.58 -7.05 -3.64
N LEU A 16 -11.83 -6.61 -2.42
CA LEU A 16 -12.06 -5.21 -2.10
C LEU A 16 -10.88 -4.56 -1.39
N PHE A 17 -9.71 -5.17 -1.45
CA PHE A 17 -8.53 -4.66 -0.75
C PHE A 17 -8.10 -3.31 -1.28
N TRP A 18 -8.21 -3.10 -2.59
CA TRP A 18 -7.90 -1.81 -3.19
C TRP A 18 -8.81 -0.71 -2.65
N GLU A 19 -10.11 -1.01 -2.56
CA GLU A 19 -11.09 -0.05 -2.06
C GLU A 19 -10.84 0.29 -0.61
N GLN A 20 -10.50 -0.71 0.20
CA GLN A 20 -10.15 -0.47 1.61
C GLN A 20 -8.89 0.38 1.73
N CYS A 21 -7.87 0.09 0.93
CA CYS A 21 -6.64 0.84 0.92
C CYS A 21 -6.87 2.29 0.52
N LEU A 22 -7.70 2.52 -0.49
CA LEU A 22 -8.04 3.86 -0.94
C LEU A 22 -8.70 4.68 0.18
N ILE A 23 -9.69 4.09 0.85
CA ILE A 23 -10.38 4.76 1.95
C ILE A 23 -9.39 5.10 3.07
N SER A 24 -8.51 4.16 3.41
CA SER A 24 -7.54 4.37 4.47
C SER A 24 -6.57 5.50 4.14
N VAL A 25 -5.98 5.47 2.93
CA VAL A 25 -5.00 6.49 2.56
C VAL A 25 -5.65 7.86 2.36
N MET A 26 -6.89 7.90 1.89
CA MET A 26 -7.63 9.16 1.79
C MET A 26 -7.85 9.77 3.16
N SER A 27 -8.24 8.96 4.15
CA SER A 27 -8.42 9.46 5.52
C SER A 27 -7.11 9.92 6.12
N LEU A 28 -6.01 9.20 5.84
CA LEU A 28 -4.68 9.62 6.29
C LEU A 28 -4.31 10.99 5.69
N ARG A 29 -4.49 11.17 4.40
CA ARG A 29 -4.18 12.43 3.73
C ARG A 29 -5.03 13.58 4.22
N HIS A 30 -6.27 13.29 4.63
CA HIS A 30 -7.13 14.31 5.19
C HIS A 30 -6.58 14.84 6.53
N HIS A 31 -6.07 13.96 7.38
CA HIS A 31 -5.54 14.32 8.69
C HIS A 31 -4.06 14.69 8.67
N MET A 32 -3.30 14.17 7.72
CA MET A 32 -1.86 14.40 7.61
C MET A 32 -1.48 14.63 6.14
N PRO A 33 -1.83 15.82 5.59
CA PRO A 33 -1.64 16.05 4.15
C PRO A 33 -0.18 15.99 3.69
N ASP A 34 0.76 16.22 4.59
CA ASP A 34 2.19 16.22 4.26
C ASP A 34 2.88 14.89 4.51
N ALA A 35 2.13 13.85 4.90
CA ALA A 35 2.73 12.55 5.18
C ALA A 35 3.39 11.97 3.92
N HIS A 36 4.59 11.40 4.10
CA HIS A 36 5.25 10.67 3.03
C HIS A 36 4.72 9.24 3.03
N THR A 37 3.85 8.92 2.08
CA THR A 37 3.17 7.62 2.02
C THR A 37 3.86 6.71 1.03
N VAL A 38 4.06 5.46 1.43
CA VAL A 38 4.71 4.43 0.61
C VAL A 38 3.77 3.26 0.46
N LEU A 39 3.50 2.86 -0.77
CA LEU A 39 2.74 1.64 -1.06
C LEU A 39 3.73 0.56 -1.49
N VAL A 40 3.71 -0.58 -0.79
CA VAL A 40 4.50 -1.75 -1.16
C VAL A 40 3.53 -2.81 -1.65
N CYS A 41 3.75 -3.30 -2.86
CA CYS A 41 2.85 -4.25 -3.49
C CYS A 41 3.61 -5.27 -4.33
N ASP A 42 2.92 -6.28 -4.83
CA ASP A 42 3.51 -7.18 -5.81
C ASP A 42 3.38 -6.58 -7.22
N THR A 43 4.10 -7.15 -8.17
CA THR A 43 4.14 -6.62 -9.53
C THR A 43 2.77 -6.61 -10.19
N GLU A 44 1.98 -7.68 -9.98
CA GLU A 44 0.65 -7.79 -10.58
C GLU A 44 -0.29 -6.72 -10.05
N THR A 45 -0.22 -6.42 -8.75
CA THR A 45 -1.00 -5.34 -8.16
C THR A 45 -0.61 -3.99 -8.76
N LYS A 46 0.68 -3.73 -8.87
CA LYS A 46 1.16 -2.47 -9.47
C LYS A 46 0.65 -2.31 -10.90
N GLU A 47 0.70 -3.39 -11.69
CA GLU A 47 0.19 -3.34 -13.05
C GLU A 47 -1.30 -3.03 -13.09
N SER A 48 -2.07 -3.57 -12.14
CA SER A 48 -3.51 -3.29 -12.09
C SER A 48 -3.83 -1.84 -11.72
N LEU A 49 -2.88 -1.12 -11.12
CA LEU A 49 -3.06 0.29 -10.75
C LEU A 49 -2.81 1.26 -11.89
N LYS A 50 -2.34 0.78 -13.04
CA LYS A 50 -2.01 1.64 -14.17
C LYS A 50 -3.21 2.03 -15.01
N ALA A 51 -4.35 1.37 -14.84
CA ALA A 51 -5.50 1.57 -15.71
C ALA A 51 -6.78 1.71 -14.91
N GLY A 52 -7.74 2.45 -15.47
CA GLY A 52 -9.09 2.58 -14.92
C GLY A 52 -9.12 3.32 -13.58
N ILE A 53 -10.13 2.98 -12.81
CA ILE A 53 -10.36 3.61 -11.50
C ILE A 53 -9.17 3.41 -10.56
N ARG A 54 -8.48 2.29 -10.66
CA ARG A 54 -7.36 1.98 -9.77
C ARG A 54 -6.17 2.92 -9.95
N ASN A 55 -6.08 3.60 -11.08
CA ASN A 55 -5.02 4.59 -11.27
C ASN A 55 -5.14 5.75 -10.26
N GLU A 56 -6.33 6.00 -9.74
CA GLU A 56 -6.52 7.05 -8.74
C GLU A 56 -5.79 6.76 -7.44
N LEU A 57 -5.63 5.49 -7.09
CA LEU A 57 -4.93 5.11 -5.86
C LEU A 57 -3.48 5.59 -5.85
N SER A 58 -2.83 5.56 -7.00
CA SER A 58 -1.43 5.95 -7.10
C SER A 58 -1.21 7.42 -6.75
N ASN A 59 -2.24 8.27 -6.94
CA ASN A 59 -2.14 9.69 -6.65
C ASN A 59 -2.03 10.01 -5.15
N TYR A 60 -2.41 9.07 -4.30
CA TYR A 60 -2.36 9.26 -2.86
C TYR A 60 -1.04 8.80 -2.23
N PHE A 61 -0.16 8.19 -3.02
CA PHE A 61 1.11 7.69 -2.52
C PHE A 61 2.27 8.52 -3.05
N SER A 62 3.20 8.83 -2.15
CA SER A 62 4.44 9.53 -2.52
C SER A 62 5.36 8.61 -3.29
N GLU A 63 5.29 7.30 -3.01
CA GLU A 63 6.19 6.32 -3.59
C GLU A 63 5.47 4.97 -3.66
N ILE A 64 5.67 4.24 -4.75
CA ILE A 64 5.13 2.88 -4.93
C ILE A 64 6.29 1.95 -5.23
N ILE A 65 6.46 0.93 -4.40
CA ILE A 65 7.51 -0.07 -4.54
C ILE A 65 6.85 -1.40 -4.87
N SER A 66 7.28 -2.04 -5.96
CA SER A 66 6.75 -3.35 -6.33
C SER A 66 7.82 -4.42 -6.22
N ILE A 67 7.40 -5.61 -5.77
CA ILE A 67 8.26 -6.77 -5.60
C ILE A 67 7.69 -7.90 -6.44
N SER A 68 8.57 -8.57 -7.20
CA SER A 68 8.18 -9.71 -8.03
C SER A 68 8.14 -10.99 -7.21
N PHE A 69 7.14 -11.81 -7.46
CA PHE A 69 7.00 -13.12 -6.84
C PHE A 69 6.86 -14.19 -7.91
N ASP A 70 7.16 -15.43 -7.53
CA ASP A 70 6.86 -16.61 -8.34
C ASP A 70 5.34 -16.71 -8.52
N GLU A 71 4.90 -17.09 -9.72
CA GLU A 71 3.48 -17.25 -10.02
C GLU A 71 2.77 -18.20 -9.07
N LYS A 72 3.49 -19.17 -8.54
CA LYS A 72 2.95 -20.16 -7.61
C LYS A 72 2.69 -19.59 -6.22
N THR A 73 3.22 -18.41 -5.92
CA THR A 73 3.03 -17.78 -4.62
C THR A 73 1.68 -17.11 -4.60
N GLY A 74 0.78 -17.57 -3.73
CA GLY A 74 -0.56 -17.02 -3.61
C GLY A 74 -0.57 -15.64 -2.95
N ASN A 75 -1.69 -14.92 -3.10
CA ASN A 75 -1.80 -13.54 -2.62
C ASN A 75 -1.64 -13.42 -1.11
N THR A 76 -2.19 -14.34 -0.34
CA THR A 76 -2.05 -14.31 1.13
C THR A 76 -0.59 -14.42 1.54
N LYS A 77 0.15 -15.31 0.90
CA LYS A 77 1.57 -15.50 1.20
C LYS A 77 2.38 -14.29 0.77
N ARG A 78 2.09 -13.71 -0.40
CA ARG A 78 2.75 -12.50 -0.88
C ARG A 78 2.58 -11.35 0.11
N SER A 79 1.35 -11.14 0.56
CA SER A 79 1.05 -10.10 1.53
C SER A 79 1.84 -10.28 2.83
N ARG A 80 1.89 -11.52 3.33
CA ARG A 80 2.64 -11.84 4.55
C ARG A 80 4.13 -11.58 4.38
N ILE A 81 4.70 -12.02 3.26
CA ILE A 81 6.12 -11.82 2.97
C ILE A 81 6.44 -10.32 2.93
N LEU A 82 5.63 -9.53 2.24
CA LEU A 82 5.87 -8.09 2.16
C LEU A 82 5.82 -7.44 3.52
N LYS A 83 4.87 -7.83 4.37
CA LYS A 83 4.74 -7.26 5.71
C LYS A 83 5.95 -7.55 6.60
N VAL A 84 6.48 -8.78 6.55
CA VAL A 84 7.61 -9.15 7.41
C VAL A 84 8.94 -8.65 6.88
N THR A 85 9.03 -8.26 5.60
CA THR A 85 10.27 -7.77 5.00
C THR A 85 10.28 -6.25 4.80
N LEU A 86 9.30 -5.54 5.33
CA LEU A 86 9.20 -4.08 5.11
C LEU A 86 10.47 -3.33 5.48
N ARG A 87 11.15 -3.72 6.56
CA ARG A 87 12.37 -3.04 7.01
C ARG A 87 13.52 -3.19 6.01
N GLU A 88 13.49 -4.23 5.20
CA GLU A 88 14.47 -4.45 4.15
C GLU A 88 14.12 -3.68 2.88
N ILE A 89 12.82 -3.41 2.66
CA ILE A 89 12.30 -2.75 1.47
C ILE A 89 12.35 -1.23 1.61
N ILE A 90 11.97 -0.72 2.79
CA ILE A 90 11.85 0.72 3.04
C ILE A 90 13.07 1.19 3.84
N THR A 91 13.76 2.20 3.30
CA THR A 91 14.92 2.79 3.96
C THR A 91 14.43 3.80 5.02
N GLY A 92 15.02 3.71 6.21
CA GLY A 92 14.71 4.63 7.30
C GLY A 92 13.51 4.22 8.13
N ASP A 93 13.08 5.11 8.99
CA ASP A 93 11.96 4.86 9.87
C ASP A 93 10.63 4.96 9.15
N PHE A 94 9.71 4.08 9.50
CA PHE A 94 8.36 4.12 8.95
C PHE A 94 7.35 3.58 9.96
N LEU A 95 6.10 3.97 9.79
CA LEU A 95 4.96 3.43 10.52
C LEU A 95 4.13 2.60 9.55
N TYR A 96 3.82 1.36 9.91
CA TYR A 96 3.00 0.49 9.07
C TYR A 96 1.52 0.66 9.43
N ILE A 97 0.66 0.80 8.42
CA ILE A 97 -0.79 0.87 8.57
C ILE A 97 -1.44 -0.18 7.69
N ASP A 98 -2.34 -0.98 8.25
CA ASP A 98 -3.13 -1.94 7.47
C ASP A 98 -4.09 -1.21 6.53
N CYS A 99 -4.32 -1.77 5.35
CA CYS A 99 -5.19 -1.17 4.34
C CYS A 99 -6.63 -0.97 4.81
N ASP A 100 -7.10 -1.76 5.75
CA ASP A 100 -8.47 -1.62 6.28
C ASP A 100 -8.56 -0.66 7.46
N THR A 101 -7.48 0.01 7.82
CA THR A 101 -7.47 0.96 8.94
C THR A 101 -8.04 2.30 8.48
N LEU A 102 -8.99 2.82 9.24
CA LEU A 102 -9.52 4.16 9.02
C LEU A 102 -8.86 5.12 10.01
N ILE A 103 -8.28 6.18 9.49
CA ILE A 103 -7.63 7.18 10.32
C ILE A 103 -8.68 8.16 10.82
N THR A 104 -8.81 8.26 12.13
CA THR A 104 -9.76 9.18 12.75
C THR A 104 -9.02 10.18 13.63
N GLN A 105 -9.57 11.37 13.72
CA GLN A 105 -9.02 12.40 14.59
C GLN A 105 -9.40 12.09 16.02
N GLN A 106 -8.45 12.14 16.88
CA GLN A 106 -8.66 12.01 18.31
C GLN A 106 -8.99 13.37 18.93
#